data_e29ed01fb256464c283614e06a79d9e4
#
_entry.id   e29ed01fb256464c283614e06a79d9e4
#
_cell.length_a   1.000
_cell.length_b   1.000
_cell.length_c   1.000
_cell.angle_alpha   90.00
_cell.angle_beta   90.00
_cell.angle_gamma   90.00
#
_symmetry.space_group_name_H-M   'P 1'
#
loop_
_entity.id
_entity.type
_entity.pdbx_description
1 polymer ?
#
loop_
_entity_poly.entity_id
_entity_poly.type
_entity_poly.pdbx_seq_one_letter_code
_entity_poly.pdbx_strand_id
1 'polypeptide(L)'
;MNEKSCFLYLVFYLFLNGTFNDTLIDYIEKDCPPLKDMMKLSVERIYNHDTVTQIEIAGYNVMSELLHLFIPALLKEKPSHKEEKVLKLFPYQFTEFRLTDSRYEKVMSALDLLSGMTDTYATELYRRLKGIVIPQHD
;
A
#
# COMPACT_ATOMS: atom_id res chain seq x y z
N MET A 1 21.85 5.25 -37.37
CA MET A 1 21.14 5.52 -36.10
C MET A 1 20.06 4.44 -36.00
N ASN A 2 20.13 3.60 -34.97
CA ASN A 2 19.29 2.40 -34.94
C ASN A 2 17.83 2.82 -34.61
N GLU A 3 16.83 2.27 -35.30
CA GLU A 3 15.38 2.63 -35.13
C GLU A 3 14.94 2.61 -33.65
N LYS A 4 15.48 1.68 -32.86
CA LYS A 4 15.22 1.57 -31.42
C LYS A 4 15.74 2.79 -30.62
N SER A 5 16.83 3.41 -31.09
CA SER A 5 17.40 4.58 -30.43
C SER A 5 16.54 5.83 -30.70
N CYS A 6 16.00 5.96 -31.91
CA CYS A 6 15.12 7.05 -32.28
C CYS A 6 13.79 7.01 -31.50
N PHE A 7 13.23 5.81 -31.31
CA PHE A 7 12.02 5.58 -30.54
C PHE A 7 12.20 6.02 -29.05
N LEU A 8 13.29 5.63 -28.41
CA LEU A 8 13.55 5.98 -27.01
C LEU A 8 13.70 7.48 -26.83
N TYR A 9 14.36 8.15 -27.76
CA TYR A 9 14.50 9.63 -27.78
C TYR A 9 13.16 10.32 -27.95
N LEU A 10 12.28 9.82 -28.83
CA LEU A 10 10.97 10.40 -29.06
C LEU A 10 10.08 10.29 -27.81
N VAL A 11 10.01 9.11 -27.19
CA VAL A 11 9.24 8.91 -25.95
C VAL A 11 9.77 9.77 -24.82
N PHE A 12 11.08 9.84 -24.64
CA PHE A 12 11.71 10.68 -23.63
C PHE A 12 11.44 12.19 -23.87
N TYR A 13 11.48 12.64 -25.11
CA TYR A 13 11.14 14.01 -25.47
C TYR A 13 9.69 14.36 -25.18
N LEU A 14 8.74 13.48 -25.53
CA LEU A 14 7.31 13.65 -25.24
C LEU A 14 7.03 13.67 -23.74
N PHE A 15 7.74 12.84 -22.97
CA PHE A 15 7.65 12.79 -21.51
C PHE A 15 8.14 14.10 -20.88
N LEU A 16 9.30 14.60 -21.29
CA LEU A 16 9.87 15.85 -20.77
C LEU A 16 9.00 17.08 -21.08
N ASN A 17 8.31 17.07 -22.22
CA ASN A 17 7.40 18.16 -22.60
C ASN A 17 6.01 18.06 -21.97
N GLY A 18 5.72 17.02 -21.18
CA GLY A 18 4.41 16.81 -20.56
C GLY A 18 3.29 16.50 -21.56
N THR A 19 3.64 16.10 -22.79
CA THR A 19 2.69 15.77 -23.86
C THR A 19 2.42 14.26 -23.96
N PHE A 20 3.13 13.45 -23.16
CA PHE A 20 2.96 12.01 -23.12
C PHE A 20 1.87 11.67 -22.09
N ASN A 21 0.67 11.32 -22.57
CA ASN A 21 -0.50 11.03 -21.74
C ASN A 21 -0.82 9.53 -21.65
N ASP A 22 -0.14 8.68 -22.40
CA ASP A 22 -0.30 7.22 -22.40
C ASP A 22 0.72 6.56 -21.48
N THR A 23 0.48 5.31 -21.09
CA THR A 23 1.55 4.51 -20.50
C THR A 23 2.51 4.01 -21.57
N LEU A 24 3.76 3.68 -21.21
CA LEU A 24 4.72 3.09 -22.14
C LEU A 24 4.19 1.79 -22.75
N ILE A 25 3.42 1.03 -22.00
CA ILE A 25 2.82 -0.24 -22.45
C ILE A 25 1.77 0.04 -23.51
N ASP A 26 0.84 0.98 -23.28
CA ASP A 26 -0.20 1.35 -24.24
C ASP A 26 0.38 1.87 -25.55
N TYR A 27 1.52 2.54 -25.46
CA TYR A 27 2.21 3.04 -26.65
C TYR A 27 2.84 1.90 -27.47
N ILE A 28 3.52 0.94 -26.78
CA ILE A 28 4.17 -0.20 -27.43
C ILE A 28 3.14 -1.22 -27.95
N GLU A 29 2.00 -1.35 -27.26
CA GLU A 29 0.93 -2.28 -27.62
C GLU A 29 0.40 -2.03 -29.05
N LYS A 30 0.42 -0.77 -29.51
CA LYS A 30 -0.01 -0.40 -30.86
C LYS A 30 0.86 -1.04 -31.95
N ASP A 31 2.15 -1.20 -31.67
CA ASP A 31 3.16 -1.73 -32.59
C ASP A 31 3.51 -3.21 -32.35
N CYS A 32 3.05 -3.77 -31.23
CA CYS A 32 3.36 -5.14 -30.81
C CYS A 32 2.08 -5.90 -30.37
N PRO A 33 1.27 -6.41 -31.34
CA PRO A 33 0.05 -7.15 -31.02
C PRO A 33 0.21 -8.31 -30.03
N PRO A 34 1.32 -9.09 -30.03
CA PRO A 34 1.54 -10.13 -29.05
C PRO A 34 1.58 -9.64 -27.58
N LEU A 35 1.97 -8.38 -27.35
CA LEU A 35 1.99 -7.80 -26.00
C LEU A 35 0.58 -7.71 -25.44
N LYS A 36 -0.39 -7.34 -26.25
CA LYS A 36 -1.81 -7.29 -25.89
C LYS A 36 -2.34 -8.65 -25.45
N ASP A 37 -2.02 -9.69 -26.21
CA ASP A 37 -2.44 -11.05 -25.90
C ASP A 37 -1.79 -11.54 -24.59
N MET A 38 -0.50 -11.22 -24.37
CA MET A 38 0.19 -11.51 -23.13
C MET A 38 -0.45 -10.81 -21.94
N MET A 39 -0.80 -9.53 -22.07
CA MET A 39 -1.45 -8.76 -20.99
C MET A 39 -2.83 -9.33 -20.68
N LYS A 40 -3.63 -9.64 -21.69
CA LYS A 40 -4.94 -10.27 -21.52
C LYS A 40 -4.81 -11.62 -20.80
N LEU A 41 -3.87 -12.46 -21.23
CA LEU A 41 -3.61 -13.75 -20.60
C LEU A 41 -3.16 -13.59 -19.13
N SER A 42 -2.31 -12.59 -18.84
CA SER A 42 -1.86 -12.28 -17.48
C SER A 42 -3.03 -11.89 -16.59
N VAL A 43 -3.93 -11.03 -17.05
CA VAL A 43 -5.13 -10.65 -16.29
C VAL A 43 -6.03 -11.86 -16.05
N GLU A 44 -6.31 -12.66 -17.09
CA GLU A 44 -7.22 -13.81 -17.00
C GLU A 44 -6.66 -14.95 -16.13
N ARG A 45 -5.36 -15.23 -16.20
CA ARG A 45 -4.75 -16.42 -15.60
C ARG A 45 -4.00 -16.15 -14.30
N ILE A 46 -3.49 -14.95 -14.12
CA ILE A 46 -2.64 -14.59 -12.96
C ILE A 46 -3.44 -13.70 -12.01
N TYR A 47 -3.83 -12.51 -12.46
CA TYR A 47 -4.46 -11.53 -11.56
C TYR A 47 -5.85 -11.94 -11.08
N ASN A 48 -6.64 -12.64 -11.91
CA ASN A 48 -7.97 -13.13 -11.52
C ASN A 48 -7.94 -14.56 -10.93
N HIS A 49 -6.76 -15.07 -10.58
CA HIS A 49 -6.69 -16.38 -9.93
C HIS A 49 -7.24 -16.30 -8.51
N ASP A 50 -8.03 -17.31 -8.10
CA ASP A 50 -8.71 -17.35 -6.80
C ASP A 50 -7.77 -17.07 -5.61
N THR A 51 -6.56 -17.62 -5.65
CA THR A 51 -5.57 -17.39 -4.58
C THR A 51 -5.14 -15.92 -4.50
N VAL A 52 -4.93 -15.25 -5.64
CA VAL A 52 -4.55 -13.84 -5.69
C VAL A 52 -5.69 -12.99 -5.16
N THR A 53 -6.92 -13.25 -5.62
CA THR A 53 -8.12 -12.57 -5.14
C THR A 53 -8.31 -12.72 -3.63
N GLN A 54 -8.06 -13.91 -3.07
CA GLN A 54 -8.14 -14.13 -1.62
C GLN A 54 -7.08 -13.32 -0.87
N ILE A 55 -5.85 -13.24 -1.38
CA ILE A 55 -4.77 -12.45 -0.78
C ILE A 55 -5.11 -10.95 -0.82
N GLU A 56 -5.64 -10.46 -1.92
CA GLU A 56 -6.07 -9.07 -2.05
C GLU A 56 -7.18 -8.72 -1.05
N ILE A 57 -8.23 -9.56 -0.96
CA ILE A 57 -9.32 -9.37 0.01
C ILE A 57 -8.77 -9.39 1.44
N ALA A 58 -7.88 -10.33 1.75
CA ALA A 58 -7.24 -10.39 3.07
C ALA A 58 -6.44 -9.11 3.36
N GLY A 59 -5.68 -8.59 2.38
CA GLY A 59 -4.94 -7.33 2.49
C GLY A 59 -5.86 -6.13 2.78
N TYR A 60 -6.96 -5.98 2.05
CA TYR A 60 -7.96 -4.95 2.31
C TYR A 60 -8.49 -5.01 3.74
N ASN A 61 -8.84 -6.20 4.22
CA ASN A 61 -9.36 -6.39 5.58
C ASN A 61 -8.30 -6.04 6.63
N VAL A 62 -7.08 -6.53 6.48
CA VAL A 62 -5.97 -6.26 7.41
C VAL A 62 -5.68 -4.77 7.52
N MET A 63 -5.48 -4.11 6.38
CA MET A 63 -5.14 -2.68 6.35
C MET A 63 -6.27 -1.80 6.88
N SER A 64 -7.50 -2.07 6.45
CA SER A 64 -8.68 -1.34 6.91
C SER A 64 -8.85 -1.43 8.42
N GLU A 65 -8.75 -2.61 8.99
CA GLU A 65 -8.93 -2.83 10.43
C GLU A 65 -7.81 -2.20 11.27
N LEU A 66 -6.55 -2.27 10.79
CA LEU A 66 -5.44 -1.61 11.47
C LEU A 66 -5.60 -0.08 11.45
N LEU A 67 -6.05 0.50 10.31
CA LEU A 67 -6.35 1.92 10.22
C LEU A 67 -7.51 2.32 11.15
N HIS A 68 -8.59 1.54 11.19
CA HIS A 68 -9.70 1.78 12.11
C HIS A 68 -9.32 1.69 13.58
N LEU A 69 -8.25 0.99 13.90
CA LEU A 69 -7.74 0.89 15.25
C LEU A 69 -6.81 2.07 15.60
N PHE A 70 -5.89 2.42 14.71
CA PHE A 70 -4.84 3.40 14.98
C PHE A 70 -5.32 4.85 14.85
N ILE A 71 -6.08 5.19 13.79
CA ILE A 71 -6.49 6.57 13.53
C ILE A 71 -7.36 7.12 14.65
N PRO A 72 -8.43 6.45 15.13
CA PRO A 72 -9.23 6.97 16.23
C PRO A 72 -8.44 7.11 17.54
N ALA A 73 -7.50 6.19 17.82
CA ALA A 73 -6.66 6.25 19.00
C ALA A 73 -5.75 7.49 19.01
N LEU A 74 -5.26 7.92 17.81
CA LEU A 74 -4.43 9.12 17.69
C LEU A 74 -5.24 10.42 17.69
N LEU A 75 -6.47 10.42 17.19
CA LEU A 75 -7.25 11.63 16.98
C LEU A 75 -8.04 12.05 18.23
N LYS A 76 -8.34 11.13 19.16
CA LYS A 76 -9.09 11.44 20.36
C LYS A 76 -8.25 12.21 21.37
N GLU A 77 -8.78 13.31 21.89
CA GLU A 77 -8.16 14.08 22.97
C GLU A 77 -8.11 13.28 24.28
N LYS A 78 -9.15 12.50 24.54
CA LYS A 78 -9.23 11.60 25.71
C LYS A 78 -9.43 10.16 25.22
N PRO A 79 -8.35 9.43 24.96
CA PRO A 79 -8.42 8.06 24.54
C PRO A 79 -8.98 7.18 25.67
N SER A 80 -9.78 6.19 25.31
CA SER A 80 -10.21 5.14 26.23
C SER A 80 -9.04 4.26 26.63
N HIS A 81 -9.19 3.47 27.70
CA HIS A 81 -8.16 2.54 28.16
C HIS A 81 -7.68 1.57 27.05
N LYS A 82 -8.58 1.15 26.15
CA LYS A 82 -8.22 0.33 24.97
C LYS A 82 -7.34 1.12 24.00
N GLU A 83 -7.72 2.35 23.70
CA GLU A 83 -6.99 3.23 22.78
C GLU A 83 -5.61 3.60 23.32
N GLU A 84 -5.49 3.81 24.64
CA GLU A 84 -4.19 4.01 25.29
C GLU A 84 -3.25 2.81 25.10
N LYS A 85 -3.78 1.57 25.15
CA LYS A 85 -3.00 0.37 24.86
C LYS A 85 -2.60 0.29 23.39
N VAL A 86 -3.49 0.67 22.49
CA VAL A 86 -3.18 0.76 21.06
C VAL A 86 -2.05 1.75 20.79
N LEU A 87 -2.07 2.90 21.45
CA LEU A 87 -1.01 3.91 21.32
C LEU A 87 0.37 3.42 21.81
N LYS A 88 0.43 2.43 22.69
CA LYS A 88 1.69 1.80 23.11
C LYS A 88 2.30 0.88 22.05
N LEU A 89 1.54 0.50 21.03
CA LEU A 89 2.05 -0.30 19.92
C LEU A 89 2.84 0.54 18.90
N PHE A 90 2.72 1.87 18.98
CA PHE A 90 3.50 2.76 18.12
C PHE A 90 4.97 2.74 18.53
N PRO A 91 5.89 2.47 17.57
CA PRO A 91 7.33 2.57 17.81
C PRO A 91 7.71 3.98 18.29
N TYR A 92 8.82 4.09 19.04
CA TYR A 92 9.29 5.34 19.61
C TYR A 92 9.44 6.48 18.59
N GLN A 93 9.86 6.17 17.37
CA GLN A 93 10.02 7.13 16.28
C GLN A 93 8.71 7.85 15.88
N PHE A 94 7.55 7.29 16.21
CA PHE A 94 6.25 7.90 15.96
C PHE A 94 5.67 8.61 17.20
N THR A 95 6.41 8.66 18.30
CA THR A 95 5.90 9.24 19.57
C THR A 95 5.74 10.76 19.47
N GLU A 96 6.59 11.44 18.72
CA GLU A 96 6.53 12.90 18.54
C GLU A 96 5.23 13.33 17.85
N PHE A 97 4.75 12.58 16.88
CA PHE A 97 3.50 12.86 16.17
C PHE A 97 2.24 12.72 17.04
N ARG A 98 2.34 12.05 18.17
CA ARG A 98 1.26 11.98 19.17
C ARG A 98 1.07 13.29 19.94
N LEU A 99 2.13 14.10 20.03
CA LEU A 99 2.16 15.36 20.78
C LEU A 99 1.77 16.55 19.89
N THR A 100 1.67 16.38 18.58
CA THR A 100 1.23 17.44 17.67
C THR A 100 -0.27 17.70 17.80
N ASP A 101 -0.66 18.95 17.66
CA ASP A 101 -2.07 19.36 17.58
C ASP A 101 -2.66 19.15 16.16
N SER A 102 -1.81 18.92 15.17
CA SER A 102 -2.21 18.73 13.78
C SER A 102 -2.87 17.37 13.56
N ARG A 103 -4.15 17.38 13.22
CA ARG A 103 -4.88 16.16 12.84
C ARG A 103 -4.28 15.47 11.61
N TYR A 104 -3.78 16.27 10.67
CA TYR A 104 -3.13 15.76 9.46
C TYR A 104 -1.87 14.96 9.81
N GLU A 105 -0.98 15.52 10.64
CA GLU A 105 0.25 14.84 11.06
C GLU A 105 -0.04 13.53 11.80
N LYS A 106 -1.06 13.52 12.67
CA LYS A 106 -1.50 12.30 13.36
C LYS A 106 -1.96 11.21 12.39
N VAL A 107 -2.75 11.57 11.37
CA VAL A 107 -3.19 10.61 10.35
C VAL A 107 -2.00 10.14 9.51
N MET A 108 -1.13 11.06 9.09
CA MET A 108 0.05 10.69 8.30
C MET A 108 0.99 9.76 9.07
N SER A 109 1.17 9.95 10.37
CA SER A 109 2.00 9.05 11.19
C SER A 109 1.42 7.63 11.25
N ALA A 110 0.10 7.46 11.28
CA ALA A 110 -0.53 6.14 11.20
C ALA A 110 -0.31 5.49 9.83
N LEU A 111 -0.42 6.28 8.75
CA LEU A 111 -0.17 5.80 7.39
C LEU A 111 1.29 5.42 7.20
N ASP A 112 2.23 6.22 7.69
CA ASP A 112 3.67 5.94 7.62
C ASP A 112 4.03 4.67 8.39
N LEU A 113 3.45 4.48 9.58
CA LEU A 113 3.63 3.25 10.35
C LEU A 113 3.16 2.03 9.55
N LEU A 114 1.97 2.08 8.97
CA LEU A 114 1.39 0.96 8.22
C LEU A 114 2.13 0.70 6.91
N SER A 115 2.49 1.74 6.17
CA SER A 115 3.22 1.59 4.91
C SER A 115 4.65 1.06 5.11
N GLY A 116 5.23 1.27 6.27
CA GLY A 116 6.53 0.72 6.66
C GLY A 116 6.49 -0.73 7.12
N MET A 117 5.31 -1.32 7.30
CA MET A 117 5.19 -2.73 7.68
C MET A 117 5.35 -3.66 6.47
N THR A 118 5.97 -4.82 6.70
CA THR A 118 5.88 -5.91 5.73
C THR A 118 4.51 -6.58 5.80
N ASP A 119 4.07 -7.21 4.72
CA ASP A 119 2.78 -7.93 4.67
C ASP A 119 2.65 -8.97 5.78
N THR A 120 3.74 -9.69 6.04
CA THR A 120 3.80 -10.70 7.11
C THR A 120 3.60 -10.05 8.47
N TYR A 121 4.30 -8.96 8.75
CA TYR A 121 4.19 -8.27 10.03
C TYR A 121 2.79 -7.67 10.24
N ALA A 122 2.22 -7.01 9.24
CA ALA A 122 0.87 -6.46 9.30
C ALA A 122 -0.19 -7.55 9.56
N THR A 123 -0.06 -8.69 8.86
CA THR A 123 -0.96 -9.84 9.04
C THR A 123 -0.85 -10.46 10.43
N GLU A 124 0.37 -10.63 10.94
CA GLU A 124 0.58 -11.15 12.31
C GLU A 124 0.05 -10.18 13.36
N LEU A 125 0.33 -8.88 13.23
CA LEU A 125 -0.17 -7.85 14.13
C LEU A 125 -1.70 -7.88 14.16
N TYR A 126 -2.34 -7.88 12.99
CA TYR A 126 -3.79 -8.01 12.88
C TYR A 126 -4.33 -9.25 13.62
N ARG A 127 -3.73 -10.42 13.38
CA ARG A 127 -4.16 -11.68 14.02
C ARG A 127 -4.04 -11.62 15.55
N ARG A 128 -2.97 -11.03 16.08
CA ARG A 128 -2.75 -10.82 17.50
C ARG A 128 -3.79 -9.86 18.09
N LEU A 129 -4.04 -8.73 17.43
CA LEU A 129 -4.99 -7.71 17.89
C LEU A 129 -6.45 -8.18 17.83
N LYS A 130 -6.78 -9.09 16.91
CA LYS A 130 -8.09 -9.75 16.83
C LYS A 130 -8.23 -10.95 17.79
N GLY A 131 -7.19 -11.34 18.50
CA GLY A 131 -7.20 -12.49 19.39
C GLY A 131 -7.22 -13.84 18.66
N ILE A 132 -6.90 -13.87 17.37
CA ILE A 132 -6.80 -15.12 16.58
C ILE A 132 -5.55 -15.89 17.00
N VAL A 133 -4.50 -15.20 17.35
CA VAL A 133 -3.26 -15.75 17.92
C VAL A 133 -2.91 -14.96 19.16
N ILE A 134 -2.78 -15.62 20.29
CA ILE A 134 -2.33 -15.00 21.54
C ILE A 134 -0.80 -15.08 21.60
N PRO A 135 -0.07 -13.97 21.82
CA PRO A 135 1.37 -14.03 22.02
C PRO A 135 1.71 -14.95 23.17
N GLN A 136 2.51 -15.98 22.93
CA GLN A 136 3.10 -16.77 23.99
C GLN A 136 4.37 -16.06 24.45
N HIS A 137 4.52 -15.88 25.76
CA HIS A 137 5.77 -15.42 26.34
C HIS A 137 6.74 -16.61 26.36
N ASP A 138 7.84 -16.48 25.60
CA ASP A 138 9.02 -17.33 25.81
C ASP A 138 9.78 -16.87 27.05
#